data_530ae90ac6a49e6da1390cfbd3e5183b
#
_entry.id   530ae90ac6a49e6da1390cfbd3e5183b
#
_cell.length_a   1.000
_cell.length_b   1.000
_cell.length_c   1.000
_cell.angle_alpha   90.00
_cell.angle_beta   90.00
_cell.angle_gamma   90.00
#
_symmetry.space_group_name_H-M   'P 1'
#
loop_
_entity.id
_entity.type
_entity.pdbx_description
1 polymer ?
#
loop_
_entity_poly.entity_id
_entity_poly.type
_entity_poly.pdbx_seq_one_letter_code
_entity_poly.pdbx_strand_id
1 'polypeptide(L)'
;MQIVEATTDHIYNIQVLSNVIWPATFSNILSQEQISYMMDMMYSTSSLEKQINELNHHYLLAEEDGEYLGYLSYELNYKGTPITKIHKIYVLPSIQGKGVGSLFIDVVSKIALKNNNTLLSLNVNRYNKAIDFYKRIGFDFFASENIDIGNGFLMEDFVMNKDL
;
A
#
# COMPACT_ATOMS: atom_id res chain seq x y z
N MET A 1 12.82 -1.52 15.58
CA MET A 1 11.77 -1.61 14.54
C MET A 1 11.90 -2.92 13.79
N GLN A 2 10.79 -3.60 13.57
CA GLN A 2 10.74 -4.86 12.82
C GLN A 2 9.52 -4.88 11.91
N ILE A 3 9.59 -5.68 10.84
CA ILE A 3 8.45 -5.95 9.96
C ILE A 3 7.90 -7.32 10.32
N VAL A 4 6.61 -7.37 10.62
CA VAL A 4 5.90 -8.59 10.99
C VAL A 4 4.78 -8.89 10.01
N GLU A 5 4.50 -10.17 9.79
CA GLU A 5 3.35 -10.59 8.98
C GLU A 5 2.05 -10.33 9.76
N ALA A 6 1.07 -9.77 9.06
CA ALA A 6 -0.26 -9.56 9.61
C ALA A 6 -1.21 -10.67 9.19
N THR A 7 -2.10 -11.05 10.08
CA THR A 7 -3.20 -11.98 9.84
C THR A 7 -4.53 -11.26 10.02
N THR A 8 -5.65 -11.98 9.91
CA THR A 8 -6.97 -11.43 10.21
C THR A 8 -7.11 -10.91 11.65
N ASP A 9 -6.26 -11.35 12.58
CA ASP A 9 -6.21 -10.82 13.95
C ASP A 9 -5.73 -9.37 14.01
N HIS A 10 -5.08 -8.88 12.95
CA HIS A 10 -4.55 -7.51 12.87
C HIS A 10 -5.45 -6.54 12.09
N ILE A 11 -6.63 -6.96 11.65
CA ILE A 11 -7.55 -6.11 10.88
C ILE A 11 -7.85 -4.81 11.61
N TYR A 12 -8.15 -4.88 12.89
CA TYR A 12 -8.41 -3.70 13.72
C TYR A 12 -7.21 -2.73 13.74
N ASN A 13 -6.01 -3.26 13.83
CA ASN A 13 -4.78 -2.44 13.83
C ASN A 13 -4.59 -1.71 12.49
N ILE A 14 -4.86 -2.39 11.38
CA ILE A 14 -4.82 -1.79 10.03
C ILE A 14 -5.86 -0.68 9.92
N GLN A 15 -7.07 -0.90 10.42
CA GLN A 15 -8.14 0.10 10.42
C GLN A 15 -7.77 1.32 11.26
N VAL A 16 -7.21 1.14 12.44
CA VAL A 16 -6.76 2.25 13.30
C VAL A 16 -5.70 3.08 12.59
N LEU A 17 -4.70 2.43 11.97
CA LEU A 17 -3.67 3.12 11.22
C LEU A 17 -4.24 3.88 10.02
N SER A 18 -5.10 3.25 9.22
CA SER A 18 -5.69 3.89 8.04
C SER A 18 -6.56 5.09 8.39
N ASN A 19 -7.29 5.06 9.51
CA ASN A 19 -8.11 6.18 9.99
C ASN A 19 -7.29 7.42 10.33
N VAL A 20 -6.02 7.26 10.70
CA VAL A 20 -5.09 8.38 10.94
C VAL A 20 -4.39 8.79 9.64
N ILE A 21 -3.92 7.82 8.86
CA ILE A 21 -3.04 8.07 7.70
C ILE A 21 -3.82 8.63 6.50
N TRP A 22 -4.98 8.08 6.19
CA TRP A 22 -5.72 8.42 4.98
C TRP A 22 -6.17 9.88 4.94
N PRO A 23 -6.83 10.44 5.97
CA PRO A 23 -7.17 11.86 5.98
C PRO A 23 -5.94 12.77 5.87
N ALA A 24 -4.86 12.43 6.57
CA ALA A 24 -3.63 13.23 6.52
C ALA A 24 -2.98 13.21 5.13
N THR A 25 -3.07 12.09 4.41
CA THR A 25 -2.46 11.93 3.09
C THR A 25 -3.31 12.57 1.99
N PHE A 26 -4.63 12.38 2.02
CA PHE A 26 -5.51 12.66 0.88
C PHE A 26 -6.45 13.84 1.05
N SER A 27 -6.52 14.49 2.21
CA SER A 27 -7.46 15.61 2.46
C SER A 27 -7.30 16.78 1.49
N ASN A 28 -6.09 17.01 0.95
CA ASN A 28 -5.81 18.05 -0.03
C ASN A 28 -5.85 17.55 -1.49
N ILE A 29 -6.13 16.27 -1.71
CA ILE A 29 -6.11 15.62 -3.03
C ILE A 29 -7.50 15.17 -3.44
N LEU A 30 -8.24 14.58 -2.50
CA LEU A 30 -9.56 13.99 -2.72
C LEU A 30 -10.61 14.70 -1.87
N SER A 31 -11.87 14.65 -2.32
CA SER A 31 -13.00 15.12 -1.51
C SER A 31 -13.18 14.21 -0.28
N GLN A 32 -13.79 14.76 0.77
CA GLN A 32 -14.10 13.98 1.97
C GLN A 32 -15.02 12.81 1.66
N GLU A 33 -15.97 12.99 0.74
CA GLU A 33 -16.89 11.94 0.30
C GLU A 33 -16.13 10.81 -0.40
N GLN A 34 -15.17 11.13 -1.25
CA GLN A 34 -14.35 10.12 -1.93
C GLN A 34 -13.45 9.38 -0.94
N ILE A 35 -12.83 10.08 0.02
CA ILE A 35 -12.03 9.43 1.08
C ILE A 35 -12.88 8.45 1.87
N SER A 36 -14.08 8.86 2.31
CA SER A 36 -14.99 7.99 3.06
C SER A 36 -15.42 6.77 2.26
N TYR A 37 -15.75 6.96 0.99
CA TYR A 37 -16.11 5.88 0.07
C TYR A 37 -14.97 4.88 -0.11
N MET A 38 -13.77 5.37 -0.37
CA MET A 38 -12.58 4.51 -0.57
C MET A 38 -12.18 3.79 0.70
N MET A 39 -12.27 4.44 1.85
CA MET A 39 -11.95 3.80 3.13
C MET A 39 -12.93 2.67 3.46
N ASP A 40 -14.23 2.86 3.22
CA ASP A 40 -15.20 1.79 3.40
C ASP A 40 -14.95 0.63 2.43
N MET A 41 -14.72 0.94 1.16
CA MET A 41 -14.46 -0.06 0.12
C MET A 41 -13.21 -0.91 0.41
N MET A 42 -12.12 -0.31 0.91
CA MET A 42 -10.83 -0.98 1.08
C MET A 42 -10.53 -1.46 2.50
N TYR A 43 -11.10 -0.82 3.52
CA TYR A 43 -10.73 -1.04 4.91
C TYR A 43 -11.88 -1.51 5.82
N SER A 44 -13.06 -1.75 5.28
CA SER A 44 -14.10 -2.43 6.06
C SER A 44 -13.59 -3.82 6.49
N THR A 45 -14.09 -4.33 7.60
CA THR A 45 -13.68 -5.66 8.10
C THR A 45 -13.88 -6.73 7.05
N SER A 46 -15.04 -6.74 6.39
CA SER A 46 -15.32 -7.72 5.33
C SER A 46 -14.38 -7.58 4.13
N SER A 47 -14.02 -6.35 3.74
CA SER A 47 -13.07 -6.12 2.65
C SER A 47 -11.67 -6.63 3.00
N LEU A 48 -11.16 -6.34 4.20
CA LEU A 48 -9.85 -6.80 4.64
C LEU A 48 -9.80 -8.32 4.80
N GLU A 49 -10.86 -8.93 5.34
CA GLU A 49 -10.97 -10.40 5.40
C GLU A 49 -10.91 -11.03 4.00
N LYS A 50 -11.65 -10.47 3.05
CA LYS A 50 -11.63 -10.95 1.66
C LYS A 50 -10.24 -10.78 1.02
N GLN A 51 -9.60 -9.65 1.21
CA GLN A 51 -8.25 -9.40 0.69
C GLN A 51 -7.25 -10.45 1.20
N ILE A 52 -7.28 -10.73 2.49
CA ILE A 52 -6.33 -11.67 3.12
C ILE A 52 -6.68 -13.12 2.79
N ASN A 53 -7.95 -13.52 2.88
CA ASN A 53 -8.38 -14.92 2.78
C ASN A 53 -8.65 -15.38 1.33
N GLU A 54 -9.05 -14.47 0.43
CA GLU A 54 -9.50 -14.85 -0.92
C GLU A 54 -8.67 -14.23 -2.04
N LEU A 55 -8.17 -13.01 -1.88
CA LEU A 55 -7.50 -12.25 -2.95
C LEU A 55 -5.97 -12.38 -2.94
N ASN A 56 -5.41 -13.17 -2.04
CA ASN A 56 -3.96 -13.37 -1.90
C ASN A 56 -3.19 -12.06 -1.60
N HIS A 57 -3.83 -11.11 -0.92
CA HIS A 57 -3.15 -9.93 -0.41
C HIS A 57 -2.48 -10.28 0.91
N HIS A 58 -1.16 -10.18 0.94
CA HIS A 58 -0.35 -10.36 2.14
C HIS A 58 -0.13 -9.00 2.79
N TYR A 59 -0.35 -8.92 4.10
CA TYR A 59 -0.14 -7.69 4.86
C TYR A 59 1.10 -7.80 5.73
N LEU A 60 1.86 -6.73 5.76
CA LEU A 60 3.00 -6.52 6.66
C LEU A 60 2.73 -5.31 7.54
N LEU A 61 3.16 -5.39 8.79
CA LEU A 61 3.10 -4.28 9.75
C LEU A 61 4.51 -3.90 10.19
N ALA A 62 4.78 -2.61 10.28
CA ALA A 62 5.98 -2.10 10.94
C ALA A 62 5.68 -1.95 12.43
N GLU A 63 6.46 -2.59 13.27
CA GLU A 63 6.28 -2.60 14.73
C GLU A 63 7.53 -2.09 15.43
N GLU A 64 7.33 -1.27 16.45
CA GLU A 64 8.38 -0.81 17.36
C GLU A 64 7.81 -0.65 18.76
N ASP A 65 8.45 -1.27 19.75
CA ASP A 65 8.07 -1.19 21.16
C ASP A 65 6.60 -1.56 21.43
N GLY A 66 6.07 -2.52 20.67
CA GLY A 66 4.69 -2.99 20.79
C GLY A 66 3.63 -2.12 20.08
N GLU A 67 4.06 -1.09 19.36
CA GLU A 67 3.18 -0.22 18.58
C GLU A 67 3.36 -0.44 17.08
N TYR A 68 2.25 -0.36 16.34
CA TYR A 68 2.29 -0.43 14.88
C TYR A 68 2.37 0.97 14.27
N LEU A 69 3.31 1.13 13.34
CA LEU A 69 3.69 2.42 12.76
C LEU A 69 3.24 2.60 11.31
N GLY A 70 2.87 1.52 10.66
CA GLY A 70 2.46 1.52 9.27
C GLY A 70 2.17 0.11 8.78
N TYR A 71 1.69 0.02 7.55
CA TYR A 71 1.36 -1.25 6.91
C TYR A 71 1.67 -1.22 5.42
N LEU A 72 1.91 -2.40 4.87
CA LEU A 72 2.04 -2.63 3.43
C LEU A 72 1.24 -3.86 3.07
N SER A 73 0.59 -3.86 1.90
CA SER A 73 0.01 -5.08 1.34
C SER A 73 0.55 -5.35 -0.06
N TYR A 74 0.79 -6.62 -0.36
CA TYR A 74 1.33 -7.05 -1.64
C TYR A 74 0.69 -8.35 -2.11
N GLU A 75 0.78 -8.60 -3.41
CA GLU A 75 0.32 -9.80 -4.08
C GLU A 75 1.42 -10.32 -4.97
N LEU A 76 1.80 -11.59 -4.78
CA LEU A 76 2.79 -12.27 -5.61
C LEU A 76 2.17 -12.76 -6.91
N ASN A 77 3.00 -12.86 -7.96
CA ASN A 77 2.60 -13.39 -9.27
C ASN A 77 1.36 -12.68 -9.83
N TYR A 78 1.34 -11.36 -9.72
CA TYR A 78 0.21 -10.53 -10.09
C TYR A 78 -0.25 -10.81 -11.52
N LYS A 79 -1.53 -11.17 -11.68
CA LYS A 79 -2.12 -11.56 -12.98
C LYS A 79 -1.35 -12.67 -13.71
N GLY A 80 -0.75 -13.59 -12.97
CA GLY A 80 0.01 -14.71 -13.54
C GLY A 80 1.37 -14.31 -14.14
N THR A 81 1.91 -13.16 -13.77
CA THR A 81 3.19 -12.62 -14.25
C THR A 81 4.24 -12.66 -13.13
N PRO A 82 5.55 -12.55 -13.43
CA PRO A 82 6.58 -12.49 -12.40
C PRO A 82 6.67 -11.08 -11.76
N ILE A 83 5.54 -10.51 -11.40
CA ILE A 83 5.40 -9.19 -10.79
C ILE A 83 4.81 -9.33 -9.39
N THR A 84 5.43 -8.67 -8.43
CA THR A 84 4.82 -8.44 -7.11
C THR A 84 4.14 -7.07 -7.12
N LYS A 85 2.82 -7.07 -6.98
CA LYS A 85 2.04 -5.84 -6.89
C LYS A 85 1.97 -5.39 -5.44
N ILE A 86 2.40 -4.17 -5.17
CA ILE A 86 2.18 -3.51 -3.90
C ILE A 86 0.85 -2.76 -4.00
N HIS A 87 -0.15 -3.23 -3.25
CA HIS A 87 -1.48 -2.62 -3.24
C HIS A 87 -1.58 -1.43 -2.29
N LYS A 88 -0.85 -1.49 -1.18
CA LYS A 88 -0.86 -0.44 -0.14
C LYS A 88 0.51 -0.33 0.50
N ILE A 89 0.93 0.91 0.77
CA ILE A 89 2.09 1.22 1.60
C ILE A 89 1.85 2.56 2.27
N TYR A 90 1.65 2.53 3.57
CA TYR A 90 1.30 3.70 4.36
C TYR A 90 2.00 3.68 5.71
N VAL A 91 2.48 4.84 6.13
CA VAL A 91 3.21 5.05 7.38
C VAL A 91 2.59 6.23 8.11
N LEU A 92 2.47 6.13 9.44
CA LEU A 92 1.98 7.24 10.27
C LEU A 92 2.70 8.54 9.95
N PRO A 93 2.00 9.68 9.84
CA PRO A 93 2.62 10.97 9.53
C PRO A 93 3.78 11.34 10.45
N SER A 94 3.66 11.02 11.74
CA SER A 94 4.71 11.28 12.76
C SER A 94 5.99 10.47 12.57
N ILE A 95 5.93 9.40 11.77
CA ILE A 95 7.04 8.46 11.56
C ILE A 95 7.61 8.57 10.14
N GLN A 96 6.99 9.36 9.28
CA GLN A 96 7.50 9.58 7.91
C GLN A 96 8.90 10.21 7.96
N GLY A 97 9.75 9.83 6.99
CA GLY A 97 11.14 10.28 6.94
C GLY A 97 12.12 9.51 7.83
N LYS A 98 11.65 8.50 8.57
CA LYS A 98 12.48 7.67 9.47
C LYS A 98 12.86 6.30 8.87
N GLY A 99 12.68 6.12 7.56
CA GLY A 99 13.12 4.92 6.85
C GLY A 99 12.16 3.74 6.85
N VAL A 100 10.96 3.88 7.41
CA VAL A 100 9.97 2.77 7.48
C VAL A 100 9.54 2.32 6.09
N GLY A 101 9.26 3.26 5.19
CA GLY A 101 8.89 2.95 3.81
C GLY A 101 9.97 2.19 3.07
N SER A 102 11.23 2.60 3.22
CA SER A 102 12.38 1.89 2.63
C SER A 102 12.52 0.48 3.19
N LEU A 103 12.33 0.31 4.50
CA LEU A 103 12.38 -1.00 5.14
C LEU A 103 11.29 -1.95 4.59
N PHE A 104 10.07 -1.45 4.41
CA PHE A 104 9.00 -2.21 3.77
C PHE A 104 9.39 -2.68 2.36
N ILE A 105 9.93 -1.77 1.54
CA ILE A 105 10.33 -2.10 0.16
C ILE A 105 11.48 -3.12 0.15
N ASP A 106 12.44 -3.00 1.05
CA ASP A 106 13.54 -3.97 1.17
C ASP A 106 13.02 -5.38 1.52
N VAL A 107 12.10 -5.47 2.47
CA VAL A 107 11.50 -6.75 2.87
C VAL A 107 10.69 -7.35 1.72
N VAL A 108 9.82 -6.59 1.08
CA VAL A 108 9.01 -7.06 -0.04
C VAL A 108 9.88 -7.44 -1.25
N SER A 109 10.96 -6.71 -1.52
CA SER A 109 11.90 -7.06 -2.59
C SER A 109 12.52 -8.44 -2.38
N LYS A 110 12.92 -8.76 -1.16
CA LYS A 110 13.46 -10.08 -0.80
C LYS A 110 12.42 -11.18 -0.95
N ILE A 111 11.19 -10.93 -0.51
CA ILE A 111 10.07 -11.87 -0.66
C ILE A 111 9.77 -12.11 -2.14
N ALA A 112 9.72 -11.06 -2.95
CA ALA A 112 9.47 -11.13 -4.39
C ALA A 112 10.53 -11.99 -5.09
N LEU A 113 11.81 -11.71 -4.88
CA LEU A 113 12.92 -12.46 -5.46
C LEU A 113 12.89 -13.94 -5.06
N LYS A 114 12.60 -14.24 -3.80
CA LYS A 114 12.47 -15.62 -3.30
C LYS A 114 11.33 -16.37 -3.99
N ASN A 115 10.32 -15.67 -4.48
CA ASN A 115 9.19 -16.23 -5.21
C ASN A 115 9.32 -16.08 -6.74
N ASN A 116 10.53 -15.84 -7.24
CA ASN A 116 10.84 -15.70 -8.68
C ASN A 116 10.10 -14.51 -9.34
N ASN A 117 9.74 -13.50 -8.58
CA ASN A 117 9.25 -12.24 -9.13
C ASN A 117 10.44 -11.30 -9.34
N THR A 118 10.45 -10.62 -10.48
CA THR A 118 11.58 -9.79 -10.93
C THR A 118 11.25 -8.32 -11.00
N LEU A 119 10.01 -7.95 -10.68
CA LEU A 119 9.52 -6.59 -10.75
C LEU A 119 8.60 -6.29 -9.56
N LEU A 120 8.78 -5.13 -8.94
CA LEU A 120 7.78 -4.53 -8.07
C LEU A 120 6.96 -3.53 -8.86
N SER A 121 5.64 -3.51 -8.69
CA SER A 121 4.76 -2.55 -9.30
C SER A 121 3.81 -1.97 -8.26
N LEU A 122 3.50 -0.69 -8.34
CA LEU A 122 2.51 -0.04 -7.50
C LEU A 122 1.74 1.03 -8.27
N ASN A 123 0.54 1.32 -7.80
CA ASN A 123 -0.20 2.49 -8.21
C ASN A 123 -0.05 3.58 -7.14
N VAL A 124 0.10 4.81 -7.56
CA VAL A 124 0.14 5.98 -6.67
C VAL A 124 -0.68 7.10 -7.28
N ASN A 125 -1.50 7.77 -6.47
CA ASN A 125 -2.23 8.94 -6.94
C ASN A 125 -1.24 9.96 -7.50
N ARG A 126 -1.50 10.48 -8.72
CA ARG A 126 -0.56 11.36 -9.43
C ARG A 126 -0.26 12.68 -8.71
N TYR A 127 -1.08 13.06 -7.75
CA TYR A 127 -0.89 14.27 -6.94
C TYR A 127 -0.29 13.97 -5.55
N ASN A 128 0.05 12.70 -5.27
CA ASN A 128 0.63 12.29 -4.00
C ASN A 128 2.14 12.58 -3.99
N LYS A 129 2.61 13.25 -2.94
CA LYS A 129 4.03 13.57 -2.73
C LYS A 129 4.92 12.32 -2.60
N ALA A 130 4.34 11.16 -2.29
CA ALA A 130 5.07 9.90 -2.19
C ALA A 130 5.76 9.48 -3.50
N ILE A 131 5.35 10.04 -4.65
CA ILE A 131 6.01 9.80 -5.94
C ILE A 131 7.51 10.10 -5.86
N ASP A 132 7.92 11.19 -5.21
CA ASP A 132 9.32 11.55 -5.06
C ASP A 132 10.09 10.53 -4.23
N PHE A 133 9.46 9.99 -3.19
CA PHE A 133 10.03 8.90 -2.39
C PHE A 133 10.23 7.65 -3.26
N TYR A 134 9.23 7.23 -4.03
CA TYR A 134 9.35 6.05 -4.89
C TYR A 134 10.46 6.21 -5.93
N LYS A 135 10.58 7.39 -6.54
CA LYS A 135 11.69 7.68 -7.48
C LYS A 135 13.05 7.54 -6.82
N ARG A 136 13.22 8.06 -5.60
CA ARG A 136 14.49 7.97 -4.88
C ARG A 136 14.92 6.54 -4.57
N ILE A 137 13.97 5.65 -4.35
CA ILE A 137 14.26 4.23 -4.04
C ILE A 137 14.23 3.31 -5.26
N GLY A 138 14.17 3.87 -6.46
CA GLY A 138 14.39 3.15 -7.71
C GLY A 138 13.15 2.76 -8.49
N PHE A 139 11.98 3.31 -8.17
CA PHE A 139 10.79 3.17 -9.01
C PHE A 139 10.80 4.21 -10.12
N ASP A 140 10.41 3.77 -11.32
CA ASP A 140 10.23 4.62 -12.49
C ASP A 140 8.77 4.66 -12.91
N PHE A 141 8.36 5.76 -13.52
CA PHE A 141 7.05 5.88 -14.15
C PHE A 141 6.90 4.84 -15.26
N PHE A 142 5.78 4.14 -15.26
CA PHE A 142 5.45 3.16 -16.30
C PHE A 142 4.21 3.55 -17.10
N ALA A 143 3.12 3.95 -16.46
CA ALA A 143 1.86 4.27 -17.12
C ALA A 143 1.00 5.21 -16.27
N SER A 144 0.00 5.83 -16.90
CA SER A 144 -1.10 6.52 -16.24
C SER A 144 -2.37 5.69 -16.32
N GLU A 145 -3.14 5.65 -15.24
CA GLU A 145 -4.43 4.98 -15.19
C GLU A 145 -5.47 5.90 -14.56
N ASN A 146 -6.66 5.96 -15.16
CA ASN A 146 -7.84 6.53 -14.54
C ASN A 146 -8.82 5.38 -14.30
N ILE A 147 -9.01 5.02 -13.04
CA ILE A 147 -9.79 3.86 -12.63
C ILE A 147 -11.12 4.34 -12.07
N ASP A 148 -12.22 3.93 -12.72
CA ASP A 148 -13.55 4.14 -12.17
C ASP A 148 -13.76 3.16 -11.00
N ILE A 149 -13.95 3.71 -9.80
CA ILE A 149 -14.16 2.93 -8.58
C ILE A 149 -15.62 2.88 -8.14
N GLY A 150 -16.54 3.39 -8.98
CA GLY A 150 -17.96 3.47 -8.68
C GLY A 150 -18.35 4.79 -8.01
N ASN A 151 -19.65 4.99 -7.84
CA ASN A 151 -20.23 6.17 -7.21
C ASN A 151 -19.80 7.52 -7.83
N GLY A 152 -19.37 7.50 -9.10
CA GLY A 152 -18.88 8.69 -9.82
C GLY A 152 -17.47 9.09 -9.48
N PHE A 153 -16.71 8.28 -8.74
CA PHE A 153 -15.33 8.58 -8.33
C PHE A 153 -14.31 7.91 -9.23
N LEU A 154 -13.19 8.59 -9.42
CA LEU A 154 -12.02 8.09 -10.16
C LEU A 154 -10.79 8.03 -9.25
N MET A 155 -9.98 7.00 -9.45
CA MET A 155 -8.59 6.96 -9.00
C MET A 155 -7.70 7.38 -10.18
N GLU A 156 -7.06 8.53 -10.06
CA GLU A 156 -6.16 9.09 -11.08
C GLU A 156 -4.73 8.75 -10.69
N ASP A 157 -4.25 7.60 -11.17
CA ASP A 157 -2.99 7.01 -10.72
C ASP A 157 -1.89 7.09 -11.76
N PHE A 158 -0.65 7.11 -11.27
CA PHE A 158 0.51 6.62 -11.99
C PHE A 158 0.81 5.19 -11.55
N VAL A 159 1.19 4.35 -12.51
CA VAL A 159 1.80 3.05 -12.25
C VAL A 159 3.31 3.25 -12.25
N MET A 160 3.97 2.82 -11.19
CA MET A 160 5.42 2.88 -11.05
C MET A 160 5.99 1.49 -10.83
N ASN A 161 7.11 1.21 -11.47
CA ASN A 161 7.76 -0.10 -11.45
C ASN A 161 9.22 0.01 -10.99
N LYS A 162 9.67 -1.03 -10.31
CA LYS A 162 11.07 -1.18 -9.90
C LYS A 162 11.56 -2.58 -10.29
N ASP A 163 12.62 -2.65 -11.09
CA ASP A 163 13.33 -3.89 -11.38
C ASP A 163 14.07 -4.40 -10.14
N LEU A 164 14.06 -5.72 -9.96
CA LEU A 164 14.70 -6.39 -8.82
C LEU A 164 15.97 -7.11 -9.25
#